data_19380f9c57b0708ae037146b86f540d9
#
_entry.id   19380f9c57b0708ae037146b86f540d9
#
_cell.length_a   1.000
_cell.length_b   1.000
_cell.length_c   1.000
_cell.angle_alpha   90.00
_cell.angle_beta   90.00
_cell.angle_gamma   90.00
#
_symmetry.space_group_name_H-M   'P 1'
#
loop_
_entity.id
_entity.type
_entity.pdbx_description
1 polymer ?
#
loop_
_entity_poly.entity_id
_entity_poly.type
_entity_poly.pdbx_seq_one_letter_code
_entity_poly.pdbx_strand_id
1 'polypeptide(L)'
;MLSEKNKSKIQIFLIIIGFLLFIMLSNNLFKGFRFDLTENKLYTLGEGTYNIINKIEDNLVLNYYFSDSLTQEDNYLRAYSKRIKELLEEYELRSKGKIKLNIIDPIPFSDAEDDAMKYGLQGVP
;
A
#
# COMPACT_ATOMS: atom_id res chain seq x y z
N MET A 1 -31.97 35.76 -21.31
CA MET A 1 -31.37 36.39 -20.10
C MET A 1 -31.58 35.43 -18.94
N LEU A 2 -30.53 34.73 -18.47
CA LEU A 2 -30.67 33.79 -17.36
C LEU A 2 -30.87 34.57 -16.07
N SER A 3 -31.87 34.19 -15.26
CA SER A 3 -32.13 34.79 -13.96
C SER A 3 -30.87 34.70 -13.08
N GLU A 4 -30.56 35.73 -12.30
CA GLU A 4 -29.42 35.78 -11.35
C GLU A 4 -29.32 34.52 -10.49
N LYS A 5 -30.46 33.99 -10.07
CA LYS A 5 -30.59 32.74 -9.30
C LYS A 5 -30.08 31.50 -10.08
N ASN A 6 -30.22 31.48 -11.40
CA ASN A 6 -29.71 30.37 -12.23
C ASN A 6 -28.21 30.51 -12.52
N LYS A 7 -27.69 31.72 -12.64
CA LYS A 7 -26.26 31.99 -12.77
C LYS A 7 -25.50 31.49 -11.54
N SER A 8 -26.01 31.77 -10.35
CA SER A 8 -25.42 31.32 -9.08
C SER A 8 -25.39 29.78 -8.97
N LYS A 9 -26.47 29.11 -9.38
CA LYS A 9 -26.50 27.63 -9.40
C LYS A 9 -25.49 27.03 -10.37
N ILE A 10 -25.33 27.63 -11.54
CA ILE A 10 -24.34 27.19 -12.55
C ILE A 10 -22.91 27.40 -12.02
N GLN A 11 -22.65 28.52 -11.37
CA GLN A 11 -21.34 28.79 -10.76
C GLN A 11 -20.99 27.76 -9.68
N ILE A 12 -21.93 27.44 -8.77
CA ILE A 12 -21.73 26.42 -7.74
C ILE A 12 -21.46 25.05 -8.37
N PHE A 13 -22.22 24.69 -9.39
CA PHE A 13 -22.06 23.43 -10.10
C PHE A 13 -20.67 23.31 -10.76
N LEU A 14 -20.18 24.37 -11.39
CA LEU A 14 -18.84 24.44 -11.99
C LEU A 14 -17.73 24.33 -10.94
N ILE A 15 -17.92 24.95 -9.77
CA ILE A 15 -16.96 24.83 -8.65
C ILE A 15 -16.89 23.39 -8.15
N ILE A 16 -18.03 22.73 -7.99
CA ILE A 16 -18.08 21.32 -7.54
C ILE A 16 -17.38 20.41 -8.56
N ILE A 17 -17.66 20.58 -9.85
CA ILE A 17 -16.98 19.80 -10.90
C ILE A 17 -15.49 20.06 -10.90
N GLY A 18 -15.06 21.31 -10.81
CA GLY A 18 -13.64 21.68 -10.74
C GLY A 18 -12.93 21.06 -9.54
N PHE A 19 -13.60 21.02 -8.38
CA PHE A 19 -13.07 20.40 -7.18
C PHE A 19 -12.95 18.87 -7.31
N LEU A 20 -13.94 18.20 -7.90
CA LEU A 20 -13.88 16.76 -8.16
C LEU A 20 -12.76 16.40 -9.15
N LEU A 21 -12.60 17.17 -10.22
CA LEU A 21 -11.50 17.01 -11.17
C LEU A 21 -10.15 17.25 -10.50
N PHE A 22 -10.03 18.25 -9.63
CA PHE A 22 -8.82 18.52 -8.88
C PHE A 22 -8.44 17.35 -7.96
N ILE A 23 -9.42 16.76 -7.22
CA ILE A 23 -9.19 15.58 -6.39
C ILE A 23 -8.72 14.40 -7.25
N MET A 24 -9.37 14.17 -8.39
CA MET A 24 -9.03 13.07 -9.28
C MET A 24 -7.62 13.22 -9.88
N LEU A 25 -7.24 14.41 -10.31
CA LEU A 25 -5.89 14.72 -10.77
C LEU A 25 -4.85 14.60 -9.64
N SER A 26 -5.16 15.15 -8.47
CA SER A 26 -4.31 15.11 -7.30
C SER A 26 -3.99 13.67 -6.90
N ASN A 27 -5.01 12.82 -6.79
CA ASN A 27 -4.83 11.41 -6.49
C ASN A 27 -3.95 10.67 -7.52
N ASN A 28 -4.02 11.06 -8.78
CA ASN A 28 -3.24 10.42 -9.84
C ASN A 28 -1.79 10.93 -9.88
N LEU A 29 -1.58 12.23 -9.68
CA LEU A 29 -0.26 12.87 -9.66
C LEU A 29 0.55 12.50 -8.40
N PHE A 30 -0.13 12.35 -7.26
CA PHE A 30 0.53 12.03 -5.98
C PHE A 30 0.59 10.53 -5.66
N LYS A 31 0.14 9.66 -6.57
CA LYS A 31 0.39 8.21 -6.46
C LYS A 31 1.90 7.96 -6.55
N GLY A 32 2.50 7.62 -5.41
CA GLY A 32 3.94 7.34 -5.32
C GLY A 32 4.79 8.46 -4.72
N PHE A 33 4.23 9.63 -4.44
CA PHE A 33 4.90 10.65 -3.63
C PHE A 33 4.74 10.30 -2.15
N ARG A 34 5.66 9.52 -1.61
CA ARG A 34 5.77 9.27 -0.16
C ARG A 34 6.95 10.09 0.36
N PHE A 35 6.66 11.07 1.21
CA PHE A 35 7.69 11.76 1.97
C PHE A 35 7.93 11.00 3.26
N ASP A 36 9.09 10.37 3.37
CA ASP A 36 9.52 9.77 4.62
C ASP A 36 10.02 10.87 5.57
N LEU A 37 9.16 11.25 6.51
CA LEU A 37 9.44 12.26 7.54
C LEU A 37 10.02 11.64 8.81
N THR A 38 10.37 10.35 8.80
CA THR A 38 10.98 9.71 9.96
C THR A 38 12.45 10.11 10.09
N GLU A 39 12.91 10.27 11.33
CA GLU A 39 14.26 10.72 11.65
C GLU A 39 15.36 9.84 11.01
N ASN A 40 15.08 8.55 10.81
CA ASN A 40 16.02 7.58 10.23
C ASN A 40 15.63 7.10 8.82
N LYS A 41 14.71 7.79 8.14
CA LYS A 41 14.21 7.38 6.81
C LYS A 41 13.82 5.89 6.75
N LEU A 42 13.10 5.44 7.77
CA LEU A 42 12.76 4.03 8.00
C LEU A 42 11.97 3.39 6.84
N TYR A 43 11.33 4.21 6.02
CA TYR A 43 10.51 3.81 4.88
C TYR A 43 11.16 4.15 3.53
N THR A 44 12.42 4.58 3.55
CA THR A 44 13.17 4.89 2.32
C THR A 44 14.17 3.78 2.06
N LEU A 45 14.09 3.17 0.89
CA LEU A 45 15.06 2.13 0.50
C LEU A 45 16.44 2.72 0.30
N GLY A 46 17.46 2.03 0.82
CA GLY A 46 18.85 2.37 0.53
C GLY A 46 19.18 2.21 -0.96
N GLU A 47 20.15 2.97 -1.44
CA GLU A 47 20.58 2.93 -2.86
C GLU A 47 20.92 1.52 -3.33
N GLY A 48 21.56 0.71 -2.47
CA GLY A 48 21.89 -0.68 -2.78
C GLY A 48 20.65 -1.53 -3.07
N THR A 49 19.63 -1.42 -2.22
CA THR A 49 18.35 -2.12 -2.39
C THR A 49 17.63 -1.66 -3.66
N TYR A 50 17.60 -0.34 -3.90
CA TYR A 50 17.01 0.22 -5.11
C TYR A 50 17.68 -0.30 -6.37
N ASN A 51 19.02 -0.37 -6.37
CA ASN A 51 19.79 -0.89 -7.50
C ASN A 51 19.53 -2.38 -7.75
N ILE A 52 19.33 -3.18 -6.70
CA ILE A 52 18.98 -4.59 -6.82
C ILE A 52 17.58 -4.75 -7.41
N ILE A 53 16.60 -4.04 -6.86
CA ILE A 53 15.20 -4.09 -7.33
C ILE A 53 15.09 -3.71 -8.81
N ASN A 54 15.82 -2.68 -9.24
CA ASN A 54 15.82 -2.27 -10.65
C ASN A 54 16.48 -3.27 -11.62
N LYS A 55 17.31 -4.18 -11.11
CA LYS A 55 17.98 -5.23 -11.91
C LYS A 55 17.18 -6.53 -11.97
N ILE A 56 16.06 -6.63 -11.30
CA ILE A 56 15.20 -7.80 -11.37
C ILE A 56 14.65 -7.92 -12.79
N GLU A 57 14.94 -9.03 -13.45
CA GLU A 57 14.48 -9.33 -14.81
C GLU A 57 13.18 -10.14 -14.80
N ASP A 58 13.08 -11.09 -13.87
CA ASP A 58 11.93 -11.98 -13.73
C ASP A 58 10.85 -11.38 -12.84
N ASN A 59 9.61 -11.83 -13.03
CA ASN A 59 8.51 -11.45 -12.15
C ASN A 59 8.59 -12.26 -10.86
N LEU A 60 8.59 -11.56 -9.71
CA LEU A 60 8.60 -12.14 -8.38
C LEU A 60 7.25 -11.94 -7.69
N VAL A 61 6.82 -12.95 -6.97
CA VAL A 61 5.65 -12.86 -6.08
C VAL A 61 6.14 -12.98 -4.65
N LEU A 62 5.88 -11.94 -3.85
CA LEU A 62 6.15 -11.92 -2.42
C LEU A 62 4.85 -12.21 -1.69
N ASN A 63 4.80 -13.31 -0.96
CA ASN A 63 3.68 -13.64 -0.09
C ASN A 63 4.07 -13.30 1.36
N TYR A 64 3.39 -12.32 1.93
CA TYR A 64 3.58 -11.91 3.32
C TYR A 64 2.44 -12.47 4.16
N TYR A 65 2.77 -13.43 5.02
CA TYR A 65 1.83 -14.07 5.93
C TYR A 65 1.92 -13.42 7.30
N PHE A 66 0.81 -12.90 7.78
CA PHE A 66 0.69 -12.33 9.11
C PHE A 66 -0.71 -12.53 9.66
N SER A 67 -0.83 -13.18 10.82
CA SER A 67 -2.11 -13.48 11.49
C SER A 67 -2.67 -12.22 12.17
N ASP A 68 -3.17 -11.26 11.36
CA ASP A 68 -3.72 -9.98 11.86
C ASP A 68 -4.94 -10.22 12.75
N SER A 69 -5.79 -11.18 12.39
CA SER A 69 -7.00 -11.54 13.14
C SER A 69 -6.68 -12.11 14.53
N LEU A 70 -5.54 -12.80 14.71
CA LEU A 70 -5.14 -13.40 15.99
C LEU A 70 -4.32 -12.45 16.87
N THR A 71 -3.75 -11.39 16.30
CA THR A 71 -2.84 -10.47 16.99
C THR A 71 -3.47 -9.14 17.34
N GLN A 72 -4.82 -9.06 17.36
CA GLN A 72 -5.54 -7.78 17.57
C GLN A 72 -5.20 -7.11 18.90
N GLU A 73 -4.88 -7.85 19.93
CA GLU A 73 -4.53 -7.34 21.26
C GLU A 73 -3.02 -7.04 21.41
N ASP A 74 -2.18 -7.55 20.49
CA ASP A 74 -0.73 -7.32 20.54
C ASP A 74 -0.32 -6.12 19.68
N ASN A 75 -0.31 -4.96 20.33
CA ASN A 75 0.08 -3.71 19.69
C ASN A 75 1.53 -3.71 19.17
N TYR A 76 2.43 -4.46 19.80
CA TYR A 76 3.84 -4.52 19.38
C TYR A 76 3.98 -5.32 18.08
N LEU A 77 3.41 -6.52 18.02
CA LEU A 77 3.44 -7.35 16.81
C LEU A 77 2.75 -6.65 15.64
N ARG A 78 1.62 -6.00 15.88
CA ARG A 78 0.90 -5.22 14.86
C ARG A 78 1.72 -4.04 14.34
N ALA A 79 2.37 -3.30 15.22
CA ALA A 79 3.24 -2.19 14.81
C ALA A 79 4.44 -2.69 14.00
N TYR A 80 5.01 -3.82 14.39
CA TYR A 80 6.11 -4.46 13.67
C TYR A 80 5.67 -4.98 12.30
N SER A 81 4.55 -5.70 12.23
CA SER A 81 3.94 -6.18 10.98
C SER A 81 3.64 -5.05 10.01
N LYS A 82 3.04 -3.95 10.51
CA LYS A 82 2.77 -2.76 9.72
C LYS A 82 4.05 -2.21 9.07
N ARG A 83 5.13 -2.14 9.83
CA ARG A 83 6.43 -1.66 9.33
C ARG A 83 6.99 -2.55 8.22
N ILE A 84 6.92 -3.89 8.39
CA ILE A 84 7.35 -4.84 7.36
C ILE A 84 6.48 -4.70 6.11
N LYS A 85 5.16 -4.63 6.28
CA LYS A 85 4.23 -4.44 5.18
C LYS A 85 4.56 -3.19 4.37
N GLU A 86 4.74 -2.05 5.04
CA GLU A 86 5.08 -0.78 4.38
C GLU A 86 6.41 -0.84 3.63
N LEU A 87 7.40 -1.57 4.15
CA LEU A 87 8.67 -1.82 3.46
C LEU A 87 8.48 -2.69 2.21
N LEU A 88 7.68 -3.75 2.29
CA LEU A 88 7.40 -4.64 1.15
C LEU A 88 6.56 -3.94 0.08
N GLU A 89 5.62 -3.08 0.47
CA GLU A 89 4.87 -2.21 -0.46
C GLU A 89 5.81 -1.26 -1.21
N GLU A 90 6.85 -0.75 -0.55
CA GLU A 90 7.85 0.09 -1.21
C GLU A 90 8.68 -0.72 -2.22
N TYR A 91 8.99 -2.01 -1.94
CA TYR A 91 9.63 -2.90 -2.91
C TYR A 91 8.74 -3.12 -4.15
N GLU A 92 7.46 -3.41 -3.95
CA GLU A 92 6.50 -3.55 -5.04
C GLU A 92 6.44 -2.28 -5.89
N LEU A 93 6.27 -1.12 -5.25
CA LEU A 93 6.17 0.19 -5.91
C LEU A 93 7.41 0.51 -6.75
N ARG A 94 8.61 0.24 -6.23
CA ARG A 94 9.88 0.55 -6.89
C ARG A 94 10.29 -0.46 -7.96
N SER A 95 9.70 -1.63 -7.95
CA SER A 95 10.03 -2.72 -8.89
C SER A 95 9.51 -2.49 -10.31
N LYS A 96 8.75 -1.44 -10.55
CA LYS A 96 8.12 -1.16 -11.87
C LYS A 96 7.24 -2.32 -12.36
N GLY A 97 6.56 -3.00 -11.43
CA GLY A 97 5.67 -4.13 -11.71
C GLY A 97 6.36 -5.50 -11.77
N LYS A 98 7.66 -5.58 -11.45
CA LYS A 98 8.39 -6.85 -11.39
C LYS A 98 8.14 -7.62 -10.10
N ILE A 99 7.82 -6.93 -9.02
CA ILE A 99 7.45 -7.53 -7.74
C ILE A 99 5.94 -7.34 -7.53
N LYS A 100 5.24 -8.42 -7.19
CA LYS A 100 3.86 -8.40 -6.76
C LYS A 100 3.79 -8.84 -5.30
N LEU A 101 3.20 -8.01 -4.45
CA LEU A 101 2.99 -8.31 -3.03
C LEU A 101 1.59 -8.86 -2.79
N ASN A 102 1.51 -10.01 -2.14
CA ASN A 102 0.28 -10.55 -1.60
C ASN A 102 0.37 -10.53 -0.06
N ILE A 103 -0.63 -9.94 0.57
CA ILE A 103 -0.76 -9.90 2.03
C ILE A 103 -1.82 -10.91 2.40
N ILE A 104 -1.45 -11.87 3.25
CA ILE A 104 -2.26 -13.04 3.56
C ILE A 104 -2.39 -13.15 5.08
N ASP A 105 -3.63 -13.24 5.56
CA ASP A 105 -3.94 -13.56 6.95
C ASP A 105 -4.27 -15.06 7.07
N PRO A 106 -3.35 -15.89 7.60
CA PRO A 106 -3.56 -17.31 7.76
C PRO A 106 -4.45 -17.58 8.99
N ILE A 107 -5.76 -17.48 8.77
CA ILE A 107 -6.74 -17.81 9.82
C ILE A 107 -6.70 -19.31 10.07
N PRO A 108 -6.75 -19.78 11.33
CA PRO A 108 -6.76 -21.21 11.66
C PRO A 108 -7.83 -21.99 10.87
N PHE A 109 -7.45 -23.14 10.35
CA PHE A 109 -8.27 -24.05 9.53
C PHE A 109 -8.72 -23.45 8.19
N SER A 110 -7.96 -22.51 7.65
CA SER A 110 -8.21 -21.92 6.32
C SER A 110 -7.24 -22.43 5.27
N ASP A 111 -7.61 -22.30 3.98
CA ASP A 111 -6.71 -22.60 2.86
C ASP A 111 -5.41 -21.76 2.92
N ALA A 112 -5.49 -20.58 3.51
CA ALA A 112 -4.32 -19.70 3.68
C ALA A 112 -3.33 -20.24 4.70
N GLU A 113 -3.80 -20.91 5.76
CA GLU A 113 -2.95 -21.60 6.72
C GLU A 113 -2.29 -22.84 6.07
N ASP A 114 -3.07 -23.62 5.32
CA ASP A 114 -2.55 -24.77 4.59
C ASP A 114 -1.48 -24.37 3.58
N ASP A 115 -1.67 -23.26 2.88
CA ASP A 115 -0.68 -22.71 1.96
C ASP A 115 0.57 -22.24 2.69
N ALA A 116 0.44 -21.56 3.82
CA ALA A 116 1.58 -21.16 4.66
C ALA A 116 2.40 -22.40 5.09
N MET A 117 1.73 -23.47 5.53
CA MET A 117 2.38 -24.73 5.91
C MET A 117 3.14 -25.38 4.75
N LYS A 118 2.62 -25.34 3.52
CA LYS A 118 3.32 -25.85 2.31
C LYS A 118 4.65 -25.13 2.08
N TYR A 119 4.76 -23.86 2.44
CA TYR A 119 6.01 -23.09 2.39
C TYR A 119 6.89 -23.27 3.64
N GLY A 120 6.51 -24.18 4.55
CA GLY A 120 7.28 -24.45 5.77
C GLY A 120 7.11 -23.39 6.87
N LEU A 121 6.11 -22.51 6.75
CA LEU A 121 5.79 -21.54 7.79
C LEU A 121 4.98 -22.22 8.89
N GLN A 122 5.34 -21.93 10.14
CA GLN A 122 4.64 -22.44 11.32
C GLN A 122 4.17 -21.26 12.17
N GLY A 123 2.97 -21.37 12.71
CA GLY A 123 2.49 -20.41 13.70
C GLY A 123 3.40 -20.40 14.93
N VAL A 124 3.68 -19.21 15.44
CA VAL A 124 4.37 -19.04 16.73
C VAL A 124 3.29 -19.09 17.82
N PRO A 125 3.44 -19.95 18.85
CA PRO A 125 2.47 -20.06 19.94
C PRO A 125 2.40 -18.79 20.81
#